data_9767e7c4eee048f1f2c77f61d42e7379
#
_entry.id   9767e7c4eee048f1f2c77f61d42e7379
#
_cell.length_a   1.000
_cell.length_b   1.000
_cell.length_c   1.000
_cell.angle_alpha   90.00
_cell.angle_beta   90.00
_cell.angle_gamma   90.00
#
_symmetry.space_group_name_H-M   'P 1'
#
loop_
_entity.id
_entity.type
_entity.pdbx_description
1 polymer ?
#
loop_
_entity_poly.entity_id
_entity_poly.type
_entity_poly.pdbx_seq_one_letter_code
_entity_poly.pdbx_strand_id
1 'polypeptide(L)'
;MEIINLSNRKEVEFNINGNECIVSLSLKNINHFQESTKIGLPKALDKMKKGDLNIILKLIYSMVSDKKTGRVLGYKFFKKFDEMETIEALQPIIMELLNKDMPEAKNESEKK
;
A
#
# COMPACT_ATOMS: atom_id res chain seq x y z
N MET A 1 3.43 25.27 -27.18
CA MET A 1 4.15 24.44 -26.20
C MET A 1 3.16 23.77 -25.26
N GLU A 2 3.41 22.49 -24.96
CA GLU A 2 2.53 21.76 -24.10
C GLU A 2 2.98 21.91 -22.65
N ILE A 3 2.05 22.03 -21.74
CA ILE A 3 2.36 22.14 -20.31
C ILE A 3 1.80 20.93 -19.60
N ILE A 4 2.67 20.22 -18.92
CA ILE A 4 2.27 19.03 -18.20
C ILE A 4 2.45 19.27 -16.70
N ASN A 5 1.39 19.09 -15.95
CA ASN A 5 1.43 19.28 -14.51
C ASN A 5 1.33 17.93 -13.82
N LEU A 6 2.33 17.60 -13.02
CA LEU A 6 2.33 16.33 -12.30
C LEU A 6 2.23 16.59 -10.81
N SER A 7 1.46 15.75 -10.15
CA SER A 7 1.35 15.84 -8.71
C SER A 7 2.56 15.19 -8.05
N ASN A 8 2.86 15.61 -6.84
CA ASN A 8 3.88 14.95 -6.06
C ASN A 8 3.38 13.57 -5.67
N ARG A 9 4.34 12.64 -5.48
CA ARG A 9 3.98 11.32 -5.05
C ARG A 9 3.27 11.37 -3.71
N LYS A 10 2.21 10.60 -3.56
CA LYS A 10 1.51 10.53 -2.29
C LYS A 10 2.21 9.56 -1.36
N GLU A 11 2.43 9.99 -0.14
CA GLU A 11 3.10 9.18 0.86
C GLU A 11 2.51 9.48 2.21
N VAL A 12 2.49 8.48 3.09
CA VAL A 12 2.06 8.67 4.47
C VAL A 12 3.17 8.17 5.37
N GLU A 13 3.63 9.00 6.30
CA GLU A 13 4.69 8.62 7.22
C GLU A 13 4.09 8.18 8.54
N PHE A 14 4.70 7.18 9.15
CA PHE A 14 4.24 6.69 10.44
C PHE A 14 5.37 5.95 11.13
N ASN A 15 5.13 5.52 12.36
CA ASN A 15 6.15 4.89 13.17
C ASN A 15 5.64 3.56 13.67
N ILE A 16 6.45 2.50 13.53
CA ILE A 16 6.12 1.21 14.06
C ILE A 16 7.17 0.86 15.10
N ASN A 17 6.78 0.93 16.37
CA ASN A 17 7.65 0.56 17.47
C ASN A 17 9.03 1.20 17.40
N GLY A 18 9.08 2.49 17.07
CA GLY A 18 10.35 3.19 16.98
C GLY A 18 10.99 3.23 15.62
N ASN A 19 10.44 2.51 14.65
CA ASN A 19 10.98 2.50 13.29
C ASN A 19 10.19 3.46 12.44
N GLU A 20 10.87 4.44 11.84
CA GLU A 20 10.20 5.40 10.98
C GLU A 20 9.93 4.76 9.64
N CYS A 21 8.68 4.78 9.22
CA CYS A 21 8.24 4.10 8.03
C CYS A 21 7.47 5.05 7.14
N ILE A 22 7.34 4.64 5.88
CA ILE A 22 6.60 5.43 4.92
C ILE A 22 5.86 4.45 4.02
N VAL A 23 4.61 4.75 3.71
CA VAL A 23 3.85 3.93 2.79
C VAL A 23 3.66 4.72 1.51
N SER A 24 3.87 4.09 0.36
CA SER A 24 3.68 4.75 -0.92
C SER A 24 3.38 3.74 -2.01
N LEU A 25 2.86 4.24 -3.13
CA LEU A 25 2.57 3.42 -4.30
C LEU A 25 3.60 3.66 -5.40
N SER A 26 4.87 3.69 -5.05
CA SER A 26 5.90 3.87 -6.06
C SER A 26 6.04 2.59 -6.88
N LEU A 27 6.67 2.70 -8.04
CA LEU A 27 6.89 1.53 -8.87
C LEU A 27 7.67 0.46 -8.13
N LYS A 28 8.61 0.87 -7.29
CA LYS A 28 9.39 -0.08 -6.52
C LYS A 28 8.48 -0.94 -5.63
N ASN A 29 7.53 -0.30 -4.96
CA ASN A 29 6.62 -1.01 -4.07
C ASN A 29 5.67 -1.89 -4.85
N ILE A 30 5.14 -1.38 -5.95
CA ILE A 30 4.21 -2.13 -6.78
C ILE A 30 4.90 -3.34 -7.38
N ASN A 31 6.14 -3.18 -7.86
CA ASN A 31 6.88 -4.30 -8.40
C ASN A 31 7.16 -5.35 -7.35
N HIS A 32 7.49 -4.92 -6.13
CA HIS A 32 7.71 -5.87 -5.05
C HIS A 32 6.46 -6.71 -4.82
N PHE A 33 5.29 -6.05 -4.82
CA PHE A 33 4.04 -6.77 -4.62
C PHE A 33 3.78 -7.76 -5.75
N GLN A 34 3.97 -7.32 -6.99
CA GLN A 34 3.71 -8.19 -8.13
C GLN A 34 4.66 -9.38 -8.17
N GLU A 35 5.91 -9.17 -7.79
CA GLU A 35 6.87 -10.26 -7.78
C GLU A 35 6.55 -11.28 -6.68
N SER A 36 6.08 -10.80 -5.54
CA SER A 36 5.84 -11.72 -4.44
C SER A 36 4.50 -12.44 -4.56
N THR A 37 3.52 -11.86 -5.23
CA THR A 37 2.19 -12.46 -5.31
C THR A 37 1.83 -12.97 -6.69
N LYS A 38 2.51 -12.49 -7.72
CA LYS A 38 2.24 -12.82 -9.12
C LYS A 38 0.90 -12.32 -9.60
N ILE A 39 0.33 -11.33 -8.93
CA ILE A 39 -0.91 -10.70 -9.40
C ILE A 39 -0.71 -9.20 -9.47
N GLY A 40 -1.45 -8.56 -10.36
CA GLY A 40 -1.36 -7.13 -10.52
C GLY A 40 -2.18 -6.39 -9.48
N LEU A 41 -1.94 -5.11 -9.38
CA LEU A 41 -2.61 -4.29 -8.39
C LEU A 41 -4.14 -4.25 -8.55
N PRO A 42 -4.69 -4.13 -9.77
CA PRO A 42 -6.15 -4.10 -9.89
C PRO A 42 -6.81 -5.36 -9.36
N LYS A 43 -6.20 -6.51 -9.62
CA LYS A 43 -6.77 -7.75 -9.12
C LYS A 43 -6.63 -7.82 -7.61
N ALA A 44 -5.55 -7.30 -7.06
CA ALA A 44 -5.36 -7.27 -5.62
C ALA A 44 -6.41 -6.40 -4.96
N LEU A 45 -6.74 -5.25 -5.56
CA LEU A 45 -7.75 -4.38 -4.99
C LEU A 45 -9.11 -5.06 -4.97
N ASP A 46 -9.42 -5.81 -6.02
CA ASP A 46 -10.67 -6.55 -6.06
C ASP A 46 -10.72 -7.58 -4.94
N LYS A 47 -9.62 -8.30 -4.71
CA LYS A 47 -9.58 -9.29 -3.64
C LYS A 47 -9.68 -8.64 -2.27
N MET A 48 -9.09 -7.45 -2.13
CA MET A 48 -9.21 -6.71 -0.88
C MET A 48 -10.64 -6.36 -0.57
N LYS A 49 -11.39 -5.94 -1.56
CA LYS A 49 -12.78 -5.60 -1.36
C LYS A 49 -13.60 -6.79 -0.93
N LYS A 50 -13.15 -7.98 -1.28
CA LYS A 50 -13.83 -9.21 -0.89
C LYS A 50 -13.36 -9.74 0.45
N GLY A 51 -12.47 -9.03 1.11
CA GLY A 51 -12.01 -9.42 2.43
C GLY A 51 -10.88 -10.42 2.47
N ASP A 52 -10.09 -10.50 1.40
CA ASP A 52 -8.98 -11.45 1.36
C ASP A 52 -7.85 -10.92 2.23
N LEU A 53 -7.74 -11.43 3.45
CA LEU A 53 -6.77 -10.92 4.41
C LEU A 53 -5.34 -11.21 4.01
N ASN A 54 -5.09 -12.30 3.29
CA ASN A 54 -3.74 -12.57 2.84
C ASN A 54 -3.26 -11.53 1.86
N ILE A 55 -4.12 -11.08 0.97
CA ILE A 55 -3.76 -10.06 0.02
C ILE A 55 -3.50 -8.72 0.74
N ILE A 56 -4.33 -8.42 1.73
CA ILE A 56 -4.14 -7.20 2.51
C ILE A 56 -2.77 -7.21 3.18
N LEU A 57 -2.40 -8.34 3.80
CA LEU A 57 -1.09 -8.46 4.42
C LEU A 57 0.03 -8.30 3.41
N LYS A 58 -0.10 -8.92 2.25
CA LYS A 58 0.96 -8.82 1.25
C LYS A 58 1.10 -7.42 0.69
N LEU A 59 -0.01 -6.70 0.59
CA LEU A 59 0.06 -5.30 0.21
C LEU A 59 0.81 -4.49 1.27
N ILE A 60 0.50 -4.73 2.55
CA ILE A 60 1.20 -4.04 3.62
C ILE A 60 2.70 -4.31 3.52
N TYR A 61 3.09 -5.58 3.37
CA TYR A 61 4.51 -5.93 3.30
C TYR A 61 5.21 -5.23 2.15
N SER A 62 4.51 -4.98 1.05
CA SER A 62 5.13 -4.41 -0.13
C SER A 62 5.07 -2.88 -0.18
N MET A 63 4.07 -2.29 0.46
CA MET A 63 3.87 -0.85 0.35
C MET A 63 4.61 -0.06 1.41
N VAL A 64 5.07 -0.71 2.48
CA VAL A 64 5.74 -0.02 3.58
C VAL A 64 7.24 -0.10 3.38
N SER A 65 7.90 1.04 3.46
CA SER A 65 9.34 1.12 3.32
C SER A 65 9.94 1.78 4.54
N ASP A 66 11.22 1.51 4.79
CA ASP A 66 11.94 2.21 5.81
C ASP A 66 12.19 3.64 5.35
N LYS A 67 11.85 4.61 6.18
CA LYS A 67 11.97 6.00 5.75
C LYS A 67 13.41 6.40 5.49
N LYS A 68 14.34 5.91 6.29
CA LYS A 68 15.73 6.34 6.17
C LYS A 68 16.43 5.73 4.97
N THR A 69 16.20 4.47 4.69
CA THR A 69 16.90 3.79 3.61
C THR A 69 16.10 3.71 2.32
N GLY A 70 14.79 3.86 2.41
CA GLY A 70 13.92 3.71 1.25
C GLY A 70 13.66 2.28 0.87
N ARG A 71 14.14 1.31 1.65
CA ARG A 71 13.97 -0.08 1.28
C ARG A 71 12.61 -0.60 1.71
N VAL A 72 12.01 -1.43 0.87
CA VAL A 72 10.76 -2.09 1.22
C VAL A 72 11.03 -3.02 2.38
N LEU A 73 10.23 -2.93 3.45
CA LEU A 73 10.47 -3.73 4.64
C LEU A 73 10.13 -5.19 4.44
N GLY A 74 9.00 -5.48 3.85
CA GLY A 74 8.68 -6.85 3.47
C GLY A 74 8.33 -7.75 4.65
N TYR A 75 8.14 -9.02 4.30
CA TYR A 75 7.75 -10.02 5.28
C TYR A 75 8.73 -10.14 6.44
N LYS A 76 10.02 -10.01 6.17
CA LYS A 76 11.02 -10.19 7.21
C LYS A 76 10.83 -9.24 8.37
N PHE A 77 10.42 -8.02 8.08
CA PHE A 77 10.22 -7.05 9.14
C PHE A 77 8.92 -7.32 9.89
N PHE A 78 7.87 -7.70 9.15
CA PHE A 78 6.55 -7.83 9.76
C PHE A 78 6.28 -9.17 10.41
N LYS A 79 7.10 -10.19 10.12
CA LYS A 79 6.78 -11.54 10.59
C LYS A 79 6.77 -11.68 12.10
N LYS A 80 7.39 -10.76 12.81
CA LYS A 80 7.44 -10.83 14.27
C LYS A 80 6.21 -10.21 14.93
N PHE A 81 5.35 -9.57 14.14
CA PHE A 81 4.18 -8.92 14.69
C PHE A 81 2.94 -9.77 14.46
N ASP A 82 1.92 -9.54 15.29
CA ASP A 82 0.66 -10.22 15.10
C ASP A 82 0.01 -9.77 13.79
N GLU A 83 -0.45 -10.71 13.00
CA GLU A 83 -0.97 -10.41 11.67
C GLU A 83 -2.25 -9.59 11.72
N MET A 84 -3.16 -9.92 12.61
CA MET A 84 -4.41 -9.18 12.68
C MET A 84 -4.19 -7.77 13.20
N GLU A 85 -3.29 -7.60 14.16
CA GLU A 85 -2.95 -6.26 14.63
C GLU A 85 -2.33 -5.44 13.51
N THR A 86 -1.48 -6.08 12.70
CA THR A 86 -0.84 -5.40 11.59
C THR A 86 -1.90 -4.91 10.60
N ILE A 87 -2.86 -5.77 10.27
CA ILE A 87 -3.93 -5.38 9.37
C ILE A 87 -4.74 -4.25 9.95
N GLU A 88 -5.13 -4.36 11.21
CA GLU A 88 -5.97 -3.33 11.82
C GLU A 88 -5.27 -1.97 11.87
N ALA A 89 -3.98 -1.98 12.12
CA ALA A 89 -3.25 -0.72 12.23
C ALA A 89 -2.95 -0.10 10.86
N LEU A 90 -2.60 -0.91 9.88
CA LEU A 90 -2.08 -0.38 8.64
C LEU A 90 -3.05 -0.37 7.47
N GLN A 91 -4.07 -1.21 7.50
CA GLN A 91 -5.03 -1.20 6.40
C GLN A 91 -5.65 0.17 6.17
N PRO A 92 -6.08 0.90 7.22
CA PRO A 92 -6.65 2.22 6.97
C PRO A 92 -5.70 3.18 6.28
N ILE A 93 -4.42 3.10 6.61
CA ILE A 93 -3.42 3.97 6.01
C ILE A 93 -3.26 3.65 4.54
N ILE A 94 -3.21 2.35 4.21
CA ILE A 94 -3.06 1.95 2.81
C ILE A 94 -4.31 2.30 2.02
N MET A 95 -5.49 2.13 2.61
CA MET A 95 -6.73 2.47 1.92
C MET A 95 -6.80 3.97 1.65
N GLU A 96 -6.33 4.78 2.58
CA GLU A 96 -6.30 6.21 2.37
C GLU A 96 -5.40 6.55 1.18
N LEU A 97 -4.24 5.91 1.11
CA LEU A 97 -3.33 6.16 0.01
C LEU A 97 -3.92 5.72 -1.32
N LEU A 98 -4.55 4.56 -1.35
CA LEU A 98 -5.14 4.06 -2.58
C LEU A 98 -6.27 4.96 -3.05
N ASN A 99 -7.09 5.43 -2.14
CA ASN A 99 -8.18 6.30 -2.53
C ASN A 99 -7.71 7.61 -3.13
N LYS A 100 -6.57 8.12 -2.65
CA LYS A 100 -6.07 9.37 -3.19
C LYS A 100 -5.44 9.18 -4.56
N ASP A 101 -4.83 8.02 -4.79
CA ASP A 101 -4.11 7.82 -6.04
C ASP A 101 -4.92 7.10 -7.11
N MET A 102 -6.13 6.65 -6.79
CA MET A 102 -6.96 5.92 -7.73
C MET A 102 -8.32 6.57 -7.81
N PRO A 103 -8.41 7.73 -8.44
CA PRO A 103 -9.63 8.51 -8.38
C PRO A 103 -10.82 7.84 -8.97
N GLU A 104 -10.66 7.05 -9.99
CA GLU A 104 -11.82 6.53 -10.55
C GLU A 104 -12.45 5.51 -9.70
N ALA A 105 -11.73 4.95 -8.79
CA ALA A 105 -12.30 3.97 -7.95
C ALA A 105 -13.46 4.47 -7.18
N LYS A 106 -13.45 5.76 -6.87
CA LYS A 106 -14.47 6.25 -6.07
C LYS A 106 -15.68 6.51 -6.80
N ASN A 107 -15.58 6.75 -8.03
CA ASN A 107 -16.71 7.21 -8.66
C ASN A 107 -17.80 6.28 -8.71
N GLU A 108 -17.58 5.19 -9.15
CA GLU A 108 -18.58 4.37 -9.31
C GLU A 108 -19.19 3.94 -8.21
N SER A 109 -18.50 3.99 -7.27
CA SER A 109 -19.10 3.49 -6.18
C SER A 109 -20.15 4.29 -5.71
N GLU A 110 -20.09 5.35 -5.83
CA GLU A 110 -20.97 6.07 -5.25
C GLU A 110 -22.13 6.15 -5.87
N LYS A 111 -22.17 5.94 -6.63
CA LYS A 111 -23.30 5.99 -7.04
C LYS A 111 -24.11 5.04 -6.82
N LYS A 112 -24.13 4.78 -6.48
CA LYS A 112 -24.75 4.09 -6.19
C LYS A 112 -25.20 3.91 -5.82
#